data_3baa53ce80d28f99fad5503a8ad1e7f0
#
_entry.id   3baa53ce80d28f99fad5503a8ad1e7f0
#
_cell.length_a   1.000
_cell.length_b   1.000
_cell.length_c   1.000
_cell.angle_alpha   90.00
_cell.angle_beta   90.00
_cell.angle_gamma   90.00
#
_symmetry.space_group_name_H-M   'P 1'
#
loop_
_entity.id
_entity.type
_entity.pdbx_description
1 polymer ?
#
loop_
_entity_poly.entity_id
_entity_poly.type
_entity_poly.pdbx_seq_one_letter_code
_entity_poly.pdbx_strand_id
1 'polypeptide(L)'
;MKLATWNLGFWQFRRTHDDAWAYLREKICPDIALLQEVKPPERQSDEALVFRPVHREWGTAVYARGPTLQELIIPRYPGRVAAAITHIHGRELALASVHAPIIVGRVFPHLNFIFDELETALKNRAAIIGGDLNSARLCEVVWPGYGHGPFFERIEHGPFIDCHWKFHRKEVQTYFRKNSPHPFQDDHIFATSDIAERFRSCTVLDNSLIRRFSDHIPIIAEIDMGEAMPSNQLLQPTAGRSDV
;
A
#
# COMPACT_ATOMS: atom_id res chain seq x y z
N MET A 1 13.81 5.77 1.55
CA MET A 1 12.36 6.07 1.43
C MET A 1 11.62 5.28 2.50
N LYS A 2 10.75 5.95 3.24
CA LYS A 2 9.88 5.34 4.24
C LYS A 2 8.47 5.20 3.68
N LEU A 3 7.95 3.99 3.67
CA LEU A 3 6.59 3.65 3.23
C LEU A 3 5.75 3.22 4.42
N ALA A 4 4.47 3.60 4.42
CA ALA A 4 3.48 3.07 5.35
C ALA A 4 2.27 2.52 4.61
N THR A 5 1.63 1.46 5.12
CA THR A 5 0.23 1.16 4.81
C THR A 5 -0.58 1.15 6.08
N TRP A 6 -1.77 1.76 6.05
CA TRP A 6 -2.62 1.86 7.23
C TRP A 6 -4.10 2.05 6.87
N ASN A 7 -4.96 1.19 7.36
CA ASN A 7 -6.39 1.43 7.40
C ASN A 7 -6.69 2.34 8.60
N LEU A 8 -7.15 3.58 8.31
CA LEU A 8 -7.39 4.62 9.33
C LEU A 8 -8.75 4.50 10.03
N GLY A 9 -9.59 3.56 9.59
CA GLY A 9 -10.86 3.26 10.25
C GLY A 9 -11.82 4.46 10.34
N PHE A 10 -11.80 5.40 9.39
CA PHE A 10 -12.62 6.63 9.46
C PHE A 10 -14.08 6.34 9.84
N TRP A 11 -14.63 5.26 9.35
CA TRP A 11 -16.00 4.88 9.61
C TRP A 11 -16.31 4.70 11.10
N GLN A 12 -15.39 4.06 11.85
CA GLN A 12 -15.55 3.77 13.28
C GLN A 12 -14.93 4.85 14.16
N PHE A 13 -13.83 5.48 13.68
CA PHE A 13 -12.96 6.38 14.45
C PHE A 13 -13.05 7.84 14.01
N ARG A 14 -14.23 8.30 13.56
CA ARG A 14 -14.46 9.67 13.07
C ARG A 14 -13.95 10.77 14.00
N ARG A 15 -14.06 10.56 15.32
CA ARG A 15 -13.67 11.57 16.32
C ARG A 15 -12.16 11.72 16.49
N THR A 16 -11.40 10.69 16.17
CA THR A 16 -9.94 10.64 16.30
C THR A 16 -9.24 10.58 14.95
N HIS A 17 -9.99 10.76 13.86
CA HIS A 17 -9.44 10.65 12.51
C HIS A 17 -8.40 11.73 12.20
N ASP A 18 -8.63 12.97 12.64
CA ASP A 18 -7.66 14.06 12.48
C ASP A 18 -6.40 13.80 13.31
N ASP A 19 -6.54 13.20 14.49
CA ASP A 19 -5.41 12.78 15.33
C ASP A 19 -4.61 11.65 14.65
N ALA A 20 -5.29 10.72 13.95
CA ALA A 20 -4.64 9.67 13.16
C ALA A 20 -3.79 10.28 12.01
N TRP A 21 -4.33 11.30 11.32
CA TRP A 21 -3.59 12.04 10.31
C TRP A 21 -2.40 12.80 10.90
N ALA A 22 -2.58 13.48 12.03
CA ALA A 22 -1.50 14.15 12.73
C ALA A 22 -0.40 13.15 13.13
N TYR A 23 -0.79 12.00 13.66
CA TYR A 23 0.15 10.93 14.00
C TYR A 23 0.91 10.39 12.77
N LEU A 24 0.21 10.15 11.65
CA LEU A 24 0.84 9.75 10.40
C LEU A 24 1.89 10.77 9.95
N ARG A 25 1.52 12.05 9.93
CA ARG A 25 2.37 13.14 9.46
C ARG A 25 3.57 13.43 10.34
N GLU A 26 3.40 13.37 11.67
CA GLU A 26 4.38 13.85 12.63
C GLU A 26 5.21 12.74 13.28
N LYS A 27 4.62 11.56 13.50
CA LYS A 27 5.28 10.47 14.23
C LYS A 27 5.75 9.37 13.29
N ILE A 28 4.87 8.90 12.39
CA ILE A 28 5.29 7.94 11.36
C ILE A 28 6.15 8.64 10.34
N CYS A 29 5.75 9.81 9.87
CA CYS A 29 6.50 10.66 8.95
C CYS A 29 6.92 9.91 7.67
N PRO A 30 5.98 9.25 6.95
CA PRO A 30 6.34 8.50 5.77
C PRO A 30 6.56 9.44 4.57
N ASP A 31 7.44 9.05 3.64
CA ASP A 31 7.55 9.67 2.34
C ASP A 31 6.33 9.34 1.47
N ILE A 32 5.83 8.09 1.61
CA ILE A 32 4.64 7.58 0.92
C ILE A 32 3.78 6.80 1.91
N ALA A 33 2.44 6.98 1.82
CA ALA A 33 1.50 6.14 2.54
C ALA A 33 0.38 5.62 1.63
N LEU A 34 0.04 4.34 1.80
CA LEU A 34 -1.07 3.65 1.17
C LEU A 34 -2.17 3.50 2.21
N LEU A 35 -3.26 4.26 2.06
CA LEU A 35 -4.24 4.47 3.12
C LEU A 35 -5.61 3.93 2.74
N GLN A 36 -6.30 3.31 3.69
CA GLN A 36 -7.63 2.77 3.53
C GLN A 36 -8.57 3.38 4.59
N GLU A 37 -9.86 3.37 4.30
CA GLU A 37 -10.90 4.01 5.13
C GLU A 37 -10.52 5.41 5.59
N VAL A 38 -10.07 6.22 4.66
CA VAL A 38 -9.55 7.56 4.94
C VAL A 38 -10.49 8.63 4.42
N LYS A 39 -10.68 9.70 5.20
CA LYS A 39 -11.20 10.99 4.73
C LYS A 39 -10.03 11.91 4.48
N PRO A 40 -9.90 12.51 3.29
CA PRO A 40 -8.80 13.43 3.01
C PRO A 40 -8.80 14.60 3.98
N PRO A 41 -7.63 14.96 4.57
CA PRO A 41 -7.47 16.18 5.37
C PRO A 41 -7.24 17.39 4.45
N GLU A 42 -7.15 18.56 5.03
CA GLU A 42 -6.53 19.70 4.35
C GLU A 42 -5.07 19.37 4.02
N ARG A 43 -4.69 19.59 2.75
CA ARG A 43 -3.33 19.30 2.28
C ARG A 43 -2.36 20.41 2.69
N GLN A 44 -1.15 20.00 3.08
CA GLN A 44 0.00 20.89 3.23
C GLN A 44 0.67 21.12 1.87
N SER A 45 1.50 22.14 1.76
CA SER A 45 2.09 22.55 0.48
C SER A 45 3.06 21.53 -0.13
N ASP A 46 3.66 20.69 0.71
CA ASP A 46 4.59 19.61 0.32
C ASP A 46 3.91 18.23 0.16
N GLU A 47 2.57 18.20 0.21
CA GLU A 47 1.80 16.95 0.14
C GLU A 47 1.10 16.77 -1.21
N ALA A 48 1.13 15.54 -1.70
CA ALA A 48 0.32 15.06 -2.81
C ALA A 48 -0.62 13.93 -2.33
N LEU A 49 -1.82 13.90 -2.88
CA LEU A 49 -2.82 12.90 -2.54
C LEU A 49 -3.63 12.50 -3.78
N VAL A 50 -3.64 11.22 -4.09
CA VAL A 50 -4.62 10.61 -5.00
C VAL A 50 -5.65 9.89 -4.14
N PHE A 51 -6.91 10.32 -4.22
CA PHE A 51 -8.00 9.82 -3.39
C PHE A 51 -9.14 9.25 -4.24
N ARG A 52 -9.60 8.06 -3.90
CA ARG A 52 -10.74 7.40 -4.53
C ARG A 52 -11.84 7.15 -3.50
N PRO A 53 -12.95 7.88 -3.57
CA PRO A 53 -14.05 7.71 -2.62
C PRO A 53 -14.81 6.41 -2.86
N VAL A 54 -15.06 5.67 -1.78
CA VAL A 54 -16.06 4.57 -1.74
C VAL A 54 -17.44 5.16 -1.54
N HIS A 55 -17.52 6.13 -0.65
CA HIS A 55 -18.71 6.89 -0.29
C HIS A 55 -18.33 8.37 -0.21
N ARG A 56 -19.30 9.28 -0.12
CA ARG A 56 -19.11 10.74 -0.22
C ARG A 56 -17.92 11.29 0.59
N GLU A 57 -17.56 10.68 1.70
CA GLU A 57 -16.59 11.25 2.65
C GLU A 57 -15.31 10.46 2.81
N TRP A 58 -15.31 9.15 2.54
CA TRP A 58 -14.16 8.29 2.79
C TRP A 58 -13.89 7.30 1.65
N GLY A 59 -12.68 6.81 1.60
CA GLY A 59 -12.24 5.90 0.55
C GLY A 59 -10.83 5.40 0.77
N THR A 60 -10.14 5.20 -0.33
CA THR A 60 -8.75 4.72 -0.38
C THR A 60 -7.86 5.82 -0.96
N ALA A 61 -6.63 5.94 -0.48
CA ALA A 61 -5.72 6.99 -0.95
C ALA A 61 -4.28 6.52 -1.09
N VAL A 62 -3.56 7.16 -2.02
CA VAL A 62 -2.10 7.20 -2.07
C VAL A 62 -1.69 8.60 -1.64
N TYR A 63 -0.89 8.69 -0.59
CA TYR A 63 -0.34 9.92 -0.05
C TYR A 63 1.17 9.97 -0.30
N ALA A 64 1.70 11.13 -0.62
CA ALA A 64 3.14 11.38 -0.69
C ALA A 64 3.50 12.72 -0.06
N ARG A 65 4.68 12.78 0.58
CA ARG A 65 5.30 14.01 1.05
C ARG A 65 6.57 14.27 0.23
N GLY A 66 6.59 15.39 -0.49
CA GLY A 66 7.66 15.77 -1.41
C GLY A 66 7.44 15.30 -2.84
N PRO A 67 7.34 14.00 -3.14
CA PRO A 67 7.09 13.53 -4.50
C PRO A 67 5.71 13.92 -5.03
N THR A 68 5.64 14.22 -6.33
CA THR A 68 4.35 14.40 -7.02
C THR A 68 3.71 13.06 -7.33
N LEU A 69 2.38 13.03 -7.40
CA LEU A 69 1.60 11.85 -7.77
C LEU A 69 0.84 12.12 -9.06
N GLN A 70 1.00 11.25 -10.04
CA GLN A 70 0.15 11.18 -11.21
C GLN A 70 -0.83 10.03 -11.03
N GLU A 71 -2.14 10.32 -11.07
CA GLU A 71 -3.16 9.30 -10.88
C GLU A 71 -3.11 8.23 -11.98
N LEU A 72 -3.20 6.96 -11.56
CA LEU A 72 -3.39 5.80 -12.42
C LEU A 72 -4.81 5.25 -12.18
N ILE A 73 -5.62 5.18 -13.24
CA ILE A 73 -7.00 4.75 -13.11
C ILE A 73 -7.09 3.23 -13.14
N ILE A 74 -7.67 2.66 -12.08
CA ILE A 74 -8.07 1.25 -12.00
C ILE A 74 -9.60 1.23 -12.10
N PRO A 75 -10.19 0.70 -13.20
CA PRO A 75 -11.61 0.88 -13.49
C PRO A 75 -12.57 0.18 -12.54
N ARG A 76 -12.23 -1.05 -12.13
CA ARG A 76 -13.09 -1.84 -11.24
C ARG A 76 -12.90 -1.43 -9.79
N TYR A 77 -13.92 -1.68 -8.99
CA TYR A 77 -13.92 -1.40 -7.56
C TYR A 77 -13.60 0.08 -7.24
N PRO A 78 -14.35 1.02 -7.82
CA PRO A 78 -14.15 2.45 -7.54
C PRO A 78 -14.17 2.69 -6.03
N GLY A 79 -13.18 3.47 -5.56
CA GLY A 79 -12.99 3.75 -4.15
C GLY A 79 -12.30 2.66 -3.33
N ARG A 80 -12.15 1.45 -3.87
CA ARG A 80 -11.45 0.34 -3.21
C ARG A 80 -9.98 0.24 -3.61
N VAL A 81 -9.62 0.85 -4.73
CA VAL A 81 -8.25 0.95 -5.19
C VAL A 81 -7.96 2.40 -5.55
N ALA A 82 -6.93 2.97 -4.95
CA ALA A 82 -6.32 4.23 -5.38
C ALA A 82 -4.92 3.91 -5.90
N ALA A 83 -4.59 4.34 -7.12
CA ALA A 83 -3.27 4.08 -7.69
C ALA A 83 -2.67 5.36 -8.30
N ALA A 84 -1.34 5.44 -8.24
CA ALA A 84 -0.58 6.58 -8.73
C ALA A 84 0.79 6.16 -9.27
N ILE A 85 1.33 6.99 -10.14
CA ILE A 85 2.73 6.91 -10.56
C ILE A 85 3.46 8.09 -9.93
N THR A 86 4.66 7.84 -9.46
CA THR A 86 5.56 8.85 -8.91
C THR A 86 6.99 8.63 -9.41
N HIS A 87 7.87 9.58 -9.14
CA HIS A 87 9.29 9.46 -9.43
C HIS A 87 10.10 9.70 -8.16
N ILE A 88 10.89 8.72 -7.78
CA ILE A 88 11.81 8.78 -6.63
C ILE A 88 13.24 8.71 -7.16
N HIS A 89 14.01 9.77 -6.97
CA HIS A 89 15.38 9.88 -7.46
C HIS A 89 15.51 9.57 -8.97
N GLY A 90 14.52 10.04 -9.77
CA GLY A 90 14.48 9.83 -11.22
C GLY A 90 13.98 8.45 -11.67
N ARG A 91 13.58 7.57 -10.75
CA ARG A 91 13.01 6.25 -11.06
C ARG A 91 11.50 6.30 -10.97
N GLU A 92 10.82 5.83 -12.01
CA GLU A 92 9.38 5.65 -11.97
C GLU A 92 9.01 4.55 -10.96
N LEU A 93 8.00 4.82 -10.14
CA LEU A 93 7.42 3.89 -9.18
C LEU A 93 5.91 3.98 -9.23
N ALA A 94 5.26 2.87 -9.50
CA ALA A 94 3.82 2.76 -9.42
C ALA A 94 3.40 2.32 -8.01
N LEU A 95 2.33 2.93 -7.51
CA LEU A 95 1.81 2.75 -6.15
C LEU A 95 0.34 2.38 -6.22
N ALA A 96 -0.09 1.41 -5.44
CA ALA A 96 -1.51 1.09 -5.30
C ALA A 96 -1.88 0.85 -3.83
N SER A 97 -2.86 1.59 -3.35
CA SER A 97 -3.53 1.34 -2.07
C SER A 97 -4.80 0.54 -2.33
N VAL A 98 -4.96 -0.57 -1.62
CA VAL A 98 -6.07 -1.51 -1.79
C VAL A 98 -6.85 -1.64 -0.48
N HIS A 99 -8.19 -1.56 -0.58
CA HIS A 99 -9.11 -1.97 0.49
C HIS A 99 -10.05 -3.01 -0.09
N ALA A 100 -9.74 -4.29 0.09
CA ALA A 100 -10.52 -5.36 -0.50
C ALA A 100 -11.93 -5.43 0.11
N PRO A 101 -13.00 -5.48 -0.70
CA PRO A 101 -14.35 -5.54 -0.17
C PRO A 101 -14.70 -6.92 0.36
N ILE A 102 -15.39 -6.97 1.51
CA ILE A 102 -16.07 -8.17 1.98
C ILE A 102 -17.52 -8.11 1.47
N ILE A 103 -17.85 -8.92 0.47
CA ILE A 103 -19.21 -8.97 -0.11
C ILE A 103 -19.80 -10.34 0.20
N VAL A 104 -20.96 -10.35 0.89
CA VAL A 104 -21.65 -11.58 1.31
C VAL A 104 -20.71 -12.51 2.12
N GLY A 105 -19.89 -11.91 3.00
CA GLY A 105 -18.93 -12.64 3.83
C GLY A 105 -17.75 -13.25 3.10
N ARG A 106 -17.55 -12.90 1.81
CA ARG A 106 -16.44 -13.40 0.99
C ARG A 106 -15.60 -12.25 0.47
N VAL A 107 -14.29 -12.38 0.58
CA VAL A 107 -13.32 -11.43 0.02
C VAL A 107 -12.66 -11.97 -1.25
N PHE A 108 -12.50 -13.29 -1.33
CA PHE A 108 -11.65 -13.95 -2.30
C PHE A 108 -11.94 -13.64 -3.77
N PRO A 109 -13.17 -13.72 -4.33
CA PRO A 109 -13.36 -13.43 -5.76
C PRO A 109 -12.98 -12.01 -6.11
N HIS A 110 -13.29 -11.06 -5.21
CA HIS A 110 -13.04 -9.64 -5.42
C HIS A 110 -11.57 -9.30 -5.35
N LEU A 111 -10.84 -9.93 -4.41
CA LEU A 111 -9.40 -9.75 -4.26
C LEU A 111 -8.63 -10.23 -5.49
N ASN A 112 -8.98 -11.40 -6.05
CA ASN A 112 -8.38 -11.86 -7.31
C ASN A 112 -8.66 -10.91 -8.47
N PHE A 113 -9.89 -10.45 -8.64
CA PHE A 113 -10.21 -9.50 -9.71
C PHE A 113 -9.48 -8.16 -9.56
N ILE A 114 -9.28 -7.68 -8.34
CA ILE A 114 -8.46 -6.48 -8.07
C ILE A 114 -7.02 -6.73 -8.52
N PHE A 115 -6.45 -7.89 -8.17
CA PHE A 115 -5.07 -8.21 -8.53
C PHE A 115 -4.90 -8.48 -10.03
N ASP A 116 -5.89 -9.07 -10.73
CA ASP A 116 -5.87 -9.20 -12.20
C ASP A 116 -5.74 -7.83 -12.89
N GLU A 117 -6.48 -6.84 -12.40
CA GLU A 117 -6.41 -5.48 -12.95
C GLU A 117 -5.10 -4.79 -12.58
N LEU A 118 -4.62 -4.94 -11.34
CA LEU A 118 -3.35 -4.37 -10.92
C LEU A 118 -2.19 -4.99 -11.70
N GLU A 119 -2.14 -6.30 -11.88
CA GLU A 119 -1.12 -6.97 -12.70
C GLU A 119 -1.12 -6.44 -14.14
N THR A 120 -2.31 -6.17 -14.70
CA THR A 120 -2.44 -5.59 -16.04
C THR A 120 -1.96 -4.15 -16.08
N ALA A 121 -2.42 -3.31 -15.15
CA ALA A 121 -2.12 -1.87 -15.11
C ALA A 121 -0.66 -1.57 -14.74
N LEU A 122 -0.05 -2.44 -13.92
CA LEU A 122 1.31 -2.30 -13.41
C LEU A 122 2.33 -3.14 -14.20
N LYS A 123 1.90 -3.78 -15.29
CA LYS A 123 2.78 -4.60 -16.12
C LYS A 123 4.01 -3.83 -16.57
N ASN A 124 5.18 -4.44 -16.39
CA ASN A 124 6.50 -3.87 -16.73
C ASN A 124 6.86 -2.58 -15.94
N ARG A 125 6.22 -2.32 -14.81
CA ARG A 125 6.55 -1.20 -13.93
C ARG A 125 7.13 -1.71 -12.62
N ALA A 126 8.07 -0.98 -12.08
CA ALA A 126 8.43 -1.08 -10.67
C ALA A 126 7.21 -0.66 -9.83
N ALA A 127 6.75 -1.51 -8.92
CA ALA A 127 5.48 -1.26 -8.25
C ALA A 127 5.49 -1.70 -6.78
N ILE A 128 4.69 -0.96 -5.98
CA ILE A 128 4.34 -1.32 -4.60
C ILE A 128 2.81 -1.31 -4.47
N ILE A 129 2.26 -2.38 -3.95
CA ILE A 129 0.84 -2.52 -3.59
C ILE A 129 0.77 -2.71 -2.09
N GLY A 130 -0.09 -1.98 -1.40
CA GLY A 130 -0.31 -2.20 0.02
C GLY A 130 -1.74 -1.90 0.42
N GLY A 131 -2.16 -2.44 1.55
CA GLY A 131 -3.48 -2.14 2.07
C GLY A 131 -4.09 -3.25 2.88
N ASP A 132 -5.34 -2.98 3.25
CA ASP A 132 -6.22 -3.90 3.93
C ASP A 132 -6.87 -4.84 2.90
N LEU A 133 -6.39 -6.07 2.89
CA LEU A 133 -6.90 -7.10 1.98
C LEU A 133 -8.06 -7.88 2.57
N ASN A 134 -8.41 -7.67 3.85
CA ASN A 134 -9.37 -8.48 4.58
C ASN A 134 -9.07 -10.00 4.42
N SER A 135 -7.80 -10.34 4.36
CA SER A 135 -7.30 -11.69 4.05
C SER A 135 -5.93 -11.92 4.68
N ALA A 136 -5.77 -13.08 5.30
CA ALA A 136 -4.54 -13.56 5.90
C ALA A 136 -4.34 -15.05 5.56
N ARG A 137 -3.10 -15.55 5.59
CA ARG A 137 -2.85 -16.99 5.46
C ARG A 137 -3.52 -17.79 6.58
N LEU A 138 -3.57 -17.21 7.78
CA LEU A 138 -4.29 -17.79 8.92
C LEU A 138 -5.80 -17.93 8.64
N CYS A 139 -6.40 -17.08 7.80
CA CYS A 139 -7.80 -17.19 7.43
C CYS A 139 -8.13 -18.53 6.75
N GLU A 140 -7.21 -19.09 5.94
CA GLU A 140 -7.43 -20.41 5.32
C GLU A 140 -7.44 -21.54 6.36
N VAL A 141 -6.67 -21.39 7.43
CA VAL A 141 -6.65 -22.36 8.55
C VAL A 141 -7.96 -22.30 9.35
N VAL A 142 -8.47 -21.08 9.59
CA VAL A 142 -9.68 -20.85 10.38
C VAL A 142 -10.94 -21.13 9.55
N TRP A 143 -10.92 -20.79 8.26
CA TRP A 143 -12.03 -20.95 7.30
C TRP A 143 -11.56 -21.66 6.02
N PRO A 144 -11.31 -22.97 6.07
CA PRO A 144 -10.79 -23.71 4.91
C PRO A 144 -11.74 -23.61 3.70
N GLY A 145 -11.16 -23.46 2.52
CA GLY A 145 -11.90 -23.43 1.25
C GLY A 145 -12.58 -22.09 0.93
N TYR A 146 -12.32 -21.02 1.69
CA TYR A 146 -12.77 -19.67 1.34
C TYR A 146 -11.85 -18.96 0.36
N GLY A 147 -10.73 -19.58 -0.02
CA GLY A 147 -9.84 -19.13 -1.09
C GLY A 147 -8.71 -18.19 -0.63
N HIS A 148 -8.51 -18.03 0.67
CA HIS A 148 -7.40 -17.23 1.19
C HIS A 148 -6.04 -17.85 0.85
N GLY A 149 -5.87 -19.14 1.09
CA GLY A 149 -4.65 -19.88 0.74
C GLY A 149 -4.29 -19.79 -0.74
N PRO A 150 -5.19 -20.15 -1.67
CA PRO A 150 -4.98 -19.99 -3.10
C PRO A 150 -4.60 -18.58 -3.55
N PHE A 151 -5.11 -17.53 -2.88
CA PHE A 151 -4.68 -16.17 -3.17
C PHE A 151 -3.20 -15.94 -2.82
N PHE A 152 -2.74 -16.36 -1.64
CA PHE A 152 -1.34 -16.22 -1.27
C PHE A 152 -0.41 -17.10 -2.08
N GLU A 153 -0.85 -18.32 -2.48
CA GLU A 153 -0.13 -19.16 -3.45
C GLU A 153 0.03 -18.44 -4.80
N ARG A 154 -1.03 -17.77 -5.28
CA ARG A 154 -0.95 -16.93 -6.48
C ARG A 154 0.11 -15.82 -6.33
N ILE A 155 0.15 -15.13 -5.18
CA ILE A 155 1.17 -14.09 -4.93
C ILE A 155 2.58 -14.69 -4.96
N GLU A 156 2.79 -15.84 -4.33
CA GLU A 156 4.10 -16.51 -4.26
C GLU A 156 4.64 -16.94 -5.63
N HIS A 157 3.76 -17.23 -6.59
CA HIS A 157 4.12 -17.60 -7.97
C HIS A 157 3.95 -16.46 -8.99
N GLY A 158 3.46 -15.32 -8.54
CA GLY A 158 3.16 -14.14 -9.36
C GLY A 158 4.31 -13.13 -9.45
N PRO A 159 4.02 -11.93 -9.99
CA PRO A 159 5.01 -10.88 -10.17
C PRO A 159 5.32 -10.10 -8.87
N PHE A 160 4.57 -10.33 -7.80
CA PHE A 160 4.69 -9.59 -6.55
C PHE A 160 5.23 -10.46 -5.42
N ILE A 161 6.04 -9.86 -4.57
CA ILE A 161 6.61 -10.47 -3.36
C ILE A 161 5.93 -9.85 -2.15
N ASP A 162 5.39 -10.67 -1.25
CA ASP A 162 4.91 -10.25 0.07
C ASP A 162 6.11 -9.82 0.93
N CYS A 163 6.25 -8.51 1.15
CA CYS A 163 7.42 -7.93 1.77
C CYS A 163 7.52 -8.29 3.26
N HIS A 164 6.41 -8.32 3.99
CA HIS A 164 6.44 -8.73 5.40
C HIS A 164 6.80 -10.21 5.54
N TRP A 165 6.18 -11.08 4.76
CA TRP A 165 6.48 -12.51 4.72
C TRP A 165 7.93 -12.82 4.32
N LYS A 166 8.49 -12.03 3.39
CA LYS A 166 9.91 -12.15 3.00
C LYS A 166 10.86 -12.03 4.19
N PHE A 167 10.59 -11.08 5.11
CA PHE A 167 11.46 -10.83 6.26
C PHE A 167 11.20 -11.77 7.44
N HIS A 168 9.95 -12.12 7.69
CA HIS A 168 9.55 -12.70 8.98
C HIS A 168 9.11 -14.16 8.88
N ARG A 169 8.68 -14.63 7.69
CA ARG A 169 8.15 -15.99 7.46
C ARG A 169 7.01 -16.37 8.41
N LYS A 170 6.33 -15.37 8.94
CA LYS A 170 5.16 -15.50 9.83
C LYS A 170 4.27 -14.29 9.67
N GLU A 171 2.99 -14.46 9.87
CA GLU A 171 2.03 -13.36 9.99
C GLU A 171 2.09 -12.75 11.39
N VAL A 172 1.69 -11.48 11.48
CA VAL A 172 1.53 -10.74 12.72
C VAL A 172 0.19 -10.04 12.69
N GLN A 173 -0.49 -9.99 13.82
CA GLN A 173 -1.81 -9.34 13.89
C GLN A 173 -1.72 -7.87 13.53
N THR A 174 -2.50 -7.45 12.53
CA THR A 174 -2.67 -6.03 12.16
C THR A 174 -4.07 -5.52 12.41
N TYR A 175 -5.08 -6.40 12.52
CA TYR A 175 -6.47 -6.07 12.78
C TYR A 175 -6.90 -6.50 14.18
N PHE A 176 -7.52 -5.57 14.94
CA PHE A 176 -7.88 -5.76 16.36
C PHE A 176 -9.36 -5.50 16.61
N ARG A 177 -10.21 -6.44 16.23
CA ARG A 177 -11.62 -6.38 16.56
C ARG A 177 -11.86 -6.85 17.99
N LYS A 178 -12.71 -6.14 18.75
CA LYS A 178 -13.01 -6.40 20.18
C LYS A 178 -13.36 -7.86 20.50
N ASN A 179 -13.90 -8.61 19.55
CA ASN A 179 -14.34 -9.99 19.74
C ASN A 179 -13.70 -10.96 18.72
N SER A 180 -12.62 -10.58 18.05
CA SER A 180 -11.92 -11.51 17.16
C SER A 180 -10.96 -12.37 17.99
N PRO A 181 -11.14 -13.70 18.01
CA PRO A 181 -10.23 -14.58 18.71
C PRO A 181 -8.93 -14.85 17.93
N HIS A 182 -8.85 -14.42 16.68
CA HIS A 182 -7.77 -14.78 15.78
C HIS A 182 -6.90 -13.57 15.43
N PRO A 183 -5.55 -13.72 15.49
CA PRO A 183 -4.61 -12.63 15.22
C PRO A 183 -4.33 -12.50 13.72
N PHE A 184 -5.32 -12.06 12.94
CA PHE A 184 -5.19 -11.92 11.50
C PHE A 184 -4.26 -10.76 11.11
N GLN A 185 -3.41 -11.02 10.12
CA GLN A 185 -2.69 -9.99 9.38
C GLN A 185 -3.51 -9.64 8.14
N ASP A 186 -4.45 -8.69 8.26
CA ASP A 186 -5.31 -8.28 7.15
C ASP A 186 -4.65 -7.23 6.24
N ASP A 187 -3.59 -6.57 6.74
CA ASP A 187 -2.83 -5.56 6.02
C ASP A 187 -1.53 -6.15 5.47
N HIS A 188 -1.20 -5.82 4.22
CA HIS A 188 -0.03 -6.34 3.51
C HIS A 188 0.70 -5.26 2.72
N ILE A 189 1.97 -5.52 2.39
CA ILE A 189 2.76 -4.78 1.40
C ILE A 189 3.36 -5.80 0.43
N PHE A 190 3.04 -5.64 -0.85
CA PHE A 190 3.62 -6.38 -1.96
C PHE A 190 4.45 -5.45 -2.84
N ALA A 191 5.50 -5.98 -3.43
CA ALA A 191 6.31 -5.23 -4.39
C ALA A 191 6.80 -6.14 -5.52
N THR A 192 7.07 -5.55 -6.68
CA THR A 192 7.81 -6.23 -7.74
C THR A 192 9.20 -6.64 -7.25
N SER A 193 9.81 -7.68 -7.83
CA SER A 193 11.05 -8.27 -7.30
C SER A 193 12.19 -7.25 -7.20
N ASP A 194 12.36 -6.39 -8.20
CA ASP A 194 13.38 -5.34 -8.23
C ASP A 194 13.23 -4.31 -7.09
N ILE A 195 11.99 -4.02 -6.69
CA ILE A 195 11.69 -3.16 -5.54
C ILE A 195 11.78 -3.95 -4.23
N ALA A 196 11.28 -5.17 -4.18
CA ALA A 196 11.33 -6.02 -2.99
C ALA A 196 12.76 -6.31 -2.50
N GLU A 197 13.73 -6.36 -3.40
CA GLU A 197 15.16 -6.49 -3.06
C GLU A 197 15.72 -5.25 -2.38
N ARG A 198 15.10 -4.07 -2.55
CA ARG A 198 15.51 -2.79 -1.96
C ARG A 198 14.95 -2.56 -0.57
N PHE A 199 14.01 -3.39 -0.11
CA PHE A 199 13.50 -3.29 1.25
C PHE A 199 14.61 -3.60 2.26
N ARG A 200 14.78 -2.71 3.24
CA ARG A 200 15.69 -2.88 4.38
C ARG A 200 14.96 -3.42 5.60
N SER A 201 13.68 -3.07 5.72
CA SER A 201 12.78 -3.58 6.75
C SER A 201 11.34 -3.52 6.30
N CYS A 202 10.50 -4.37 6.89
CA CYS A 202 9.05 -4.33 6.75
C CYS A 202 8.45 -4.83 8.08
N THR A 203 7.94 -3.94 8.91
CA THR A 203 7.55 -4.26 10.29
C THR A 203 6.21 -3.63 10.65
N VAL A 204 5.50 -4.22 11.59
CA VAL A 204 4.27 -3.68 12.14
C VAL A 204 4.60 -2.70 13.26
N LEU A 205 3.99 -1.52 13.24
CA LEU A 205 4.14 -0.51 14.28
C LEU A 205 2.95 -0.60 15.24
N ASP A 206 3.13 -1.32 16.35
CA ASP A 206 2.12 -1.48 17.38
C ASP A 206 2.43 -0.64 18.62
N ASN A 207 1.48 0.18 19.02
CA ASN A 207 1.48 0.85 20.30
C ASN A 207 0.05 1.24 20.74
N SER A 208 -0.10 1.52 22.03
CA SER A 208 -1.41 1.86 22.61
C SER A 208 -2.08 3.11 22.03
N LEU A 209 -1.30 4.05 21.50
CA LEU A 209 -1.82 5.28 20.92
C LEU A 209 -2.45 5.01 19.54
N ILE A 210 -1.79 4.22 18.68
CA ILE A 210 -2.31 3.85 17.36
C ILE A 210 -3.66 3.15 17.49
N ARG A 211 -3.79 2.25 18.45
CA ARG A 211 -5.06 1.52 18.72
C ARG A 211 -6.23 2.41 19.19
N ARG A 212 -5.96 3.67 19.52
CA ARG A 212 -7.01 4.67 19.78
C ARG A 212 -7.52 5.33 18.50
N PHE A 213 -6.75 5.27 17.42
CA PHE A 213 -7.04 5.89 16.14
C PHE A 213 -7.68 4.95 15.14
N SER A 214 -7.38 3.65 15.24
CA SER A 214 -7.90 2.62 14.34
C SER A 214 -7.90 1.26 15.03
N ASP A 215 -8.74 0.35 14.57
CA ASP A 215 -8.66 -1.07 14.87
C ASP A 215 -7.64 -1.82 13.99
N HIS A 216 -7.00 -1.11 13.06
CA HIS A 216 -5.81 -1.58 12.35
C HIS A 216 -4.54 -0.87 12.83
N ILE A 217 -3.42 -1.56 12.77
CA ILE A 217 -2.10 -0.99 13.04
C ILE A 217 -1.27 -0.97 11.76
N PRO A 218 -0.46 0.10 11.53
CA PRO A 218 0.25 0.25 10.27
C PRO A 218 1.41 -0.73 10.13
N ILE A 219 1.68 -1.11 8.86
CA ILE A 219 2.96 -1.70 8.46
C ILE A 219 3.85 -0.59 7.91
N ILE A 220 5.08 -0.55 8.39
CA ILE A 220 6.10 0.41 8.00
C ILE A 220 7.23 -0.32 7.29
N ALA A 221 7.69 0.23 6.18
CA ALA A 221 8.83 -0.30 5.45
C ALA A 221 9.88 0.78 5.16
N GLU A 222 11.13 0.40 5.27
CA GLU A 222 12.27 1.19 4.84
C GLU A 222 12.81 0.61 3.52
N ILE A 223 12.94 1.47 2.50
CA ILE A 223 13.29 1.06 1.15
C ILE A 223 14.48 1.89 0.65
N ASP A 224 15.52 1.24 0.18
CA ASP A 224 16.67 1.88 -0.43
C ASP A 224 16.40 2.20 -1.91
N MET A 225 15.98 3.41 -2.20
CA MET A 225 15.74 3.85 -3.57
C MET A 225 17.01 4.32 -4.30
N GLY A 226 18.18 4.22 -3.64
CA GLY A 226 19.45 4.78 -4.14
C GLY A 226 19.52 6.30 -3.98
N GLU A 227 20.67 6.87 -4.32
CA GLU A 227 20.86 8.32 -4.33
C GLU A 227 20.24 8.94 -5.59
N ALA A 228 19.86 10.21 -5.49
CA ALA A 228 19.42 10.98 -6.66
C ALA A 228 20.56 11.03 -7.68
N MET A 229 20.28 10.71 -8.95
CA MET A 229 21.25 10.88 -10.02
C MET A 229 21.65 12.37 -10.09
N PRO A 230 22.95 12.70 -10.10
CA PRO A 230 23.39 14.08 -10.23
C PRO A 230 22.84 14.67 -11.53
N SER A 231 22.25 15.86 -11.45
CA SER A 231 21.54 16.55 -12.54
C SER A 231 22.36 16.75 -13.82
N ASN A 232 23.68 16.58 -13.77
CA ASN A 232 24.59 16.79 -14.87
C ASN A 232 24.71 15.63 -15.88
N GLN A 233 24.05 14.48 -15.65
CA GLN A 233 24.08 13.36 -16.60
C GLN A 233 22.89 13.31 -17.57
N LEU A 234 21.91 14.19 -17.44
CA LEU A 234 20.72 14.24 -18.30
C LEU A 234 20.90 15.06 -19.61
N LEU A 235 22.06 15.67 -19.85
CA LEU A 235 22.33 16.53 -21.03
C LEU A 235 23.64 16.17 -21.73
N GLN A 236 23.78 14.94 -22.25
CA GLN A 236 24.69 14.71 -23.35
C GLN A 236 23.91 14.10 -24.52
N PRO A 237 23.57 14.89 -25.56
CA PRO A 237 23.20 14.31 -26.84
C PRO A 237 24.41 13.54 -27.37
N THR A 238 24.23 12.28 -27.69
CA THR A 238 25.24 11.49 -28.43
C THR A 238 25.58 12.22 -29.71
N ALA A 239 26.75 12.83 -29.75
CA ALA A 239 27.32 13.40 -30.98
C ALA A 239 27.50 12.25 -31.97
N GLY A 240 26.68 12.27 -33.03
CA GLY A 240 26.82 11.35 -34.15
C GLY A 240 28.22 11.44 -34.72
N ARG A 241 28.92 10.33 -34.76
CA ARG A 241 30.09 10.17 -35.61
C ARG A 241 29.56 10.14 -37.04
N SER A 242 29.84 11.19 -37.79
CA SER A 242 29.84 11.19 -39.24
C SER A 242 31.20 10.60 -39.68
N ASP A 243 31.16 9.35 -40.11
CA ASP A 243 32.28 8.81 -40.90
C ASP A 243 32.10 9.26 -42.35
N VAL A 244 33.10 9.98 -42.85
CA VAL A 244 33.38 10.27 -44.28
C VAL A 244 34.33 9.21 -44.78
#